data_60f770891d7c80a3425f1033dce3f29c
#
_entry.id   60f770891d7c80a3425f1033dce3f29c
#
_cell.length_a   1.000
_cell.length_b   1.000
_cell.length_c   1.000
_cell.angle_alpha   90.00
_cell.angle_beta   90.00
_cell.angle_gamma   90.00
#
_symmetry.space_group_name_H-M   'P 1'
#
loop_
_entity.id
_entity.type
_entity.pdbx_description
1 polymer ?
#
loop_
_entity_poly.entity_id
_entity_poly.type
_entity_poly.pdbx_seq_one_letter_code
_entity_poly.pdbx_strand_id
1 'polypeptide(L)'
;SPSSAASDVYKRQCEFLEWCGEDYKFITWGGSDLTEFQRNMKYFGVENHFPFPLTYYDLQKLYSKVYSDGKTRRSLKIAIEELGFLEDAEYHSAINDAIYTARIFSNMDFDSVSIYESIDTYRIPSSRKEEIYMNFKTYEKYISKGFKTRDKAAEDRIARSCSCYICKSPMKRRIKWFATSSKNYYSVFVCDEHGLFKGRMKVKQSDDGQYYDVRILKHTDEAGVNKIIDKQKKEREHRRRKRMEEHKRKVEARNSCNK
;
A
#
# COMPACT_ATOMS: atom_id res chain seq x y z
N SER A 1 27.94 14.28 23.32
CA SER A 1 28.16 14.44 21.87
C SER A 1 27.65 13.22 21.12
N PRO A 2 27.05 13.38 19.95
CA PRO A 2 26.72 12.23 19.12
C PRO A 2 28.00 11.43 18.84
N SER A 3 27.94 10.11 18.87
CA SER A 3 29.10 9.28 18.56
C SER A 3 29.61 9.63 17.14
N SER A 4 30.91 9.45 16.88
CA SER A 4 31.49 9.70 15.55
C SER A 4 30.70 9.01 14.43
N ALA A 5 30.20 7.80 14.67
CA ALA A 5 29.35 7.06 13.73
C ALA A 5 28.01 7.76 13.42
N ALA A 6 27.36 8.40 14.40
CA ALA A 6 26.13 9.16 14.16
C ALA A 6 26.38 10.41 13.30
N SER A 7 27.52 11.09 13.54
CA SER A 7 27.97 12.21 12.71
C SER A 7 28.23 11.80 11.26
N ASP A 8 28.84 10.63 11.05
CA ASP A 8 29.13 10.10 9.72
C ASP A 8 27.84 9.74 8.95
N VAL A 9 26.86 9.13 9.60
CA VAL A 9 25.57 8.80 8.97
C VAL A 9 24.82 10.08 8.57
N TYR A 10 24.74 11.07 9.46
CA TYR A 10 24.16 12.37 9.17
C TYR A 10 24.79 12.99 7.92
N LYS A 11 26.14 13.07 7.89
CA LYS A 11 26.91 13.64 6.76
C LYS A 11 26.61 12.90 5.47
N ARG A 12 26.62 11.57 5.47
CA ARG A 12 26.32 10.75 4.28
C ARG A 12 24.90 10.97 3.76
N GLN A 13 23.95 11.17 4.63
CA GLN A 13 22.56 11.46 4.22
C GLN A 13 22.45 12.84 3.57
N CYS A 14 23.11 13.85 4.13
CA CYS A 14 23.16 15.19 3.51
C CYS A 14 23.84 15.16 2.14
N GLU A 15 25.03 14.52 2.03
CA GLU A 15 25.76 14.36 0.77
C GLU A 15 24.91 13.63 -0.28
N PHE A 16 24.16 12.61 0.10
CA PHE A 16 23.26 11.90 -0.82
C PHE A 16 22.11 12.77 -1.31
N LEU A 17 21.50 13.57 -0.43
CA LEU A 17 20.40 14.47 -0.80
C LEU A 17 20.90 15.60 -1.71
N GLU A 18 22.08 16.16 -1.44
CA GLU A 18 22.76 17.13 -2.31
C GLU A 18 23.06 16.52 -3.69
N TRP A 19 23.55 15.29 -3.73
CA TRP A 19 23.81 14.57 -4.97
C TRP A 19 22.55 14.32 -5.79
N CYS A 20 21.40 14.03 -5.15
CA CYS A 20 20.11 13.88 -5.83
C CYS A 20 19.67 15.16 -6.54
N GLY A 21 20.00 16.34 -5.99
CA GLY A 21 19.56 17.63 -6.52
C GLY A 21 18.04 17.87 -6.30
N GLU A 22 17.41 18.62 -7.21
CA GLU A 22 16.02 19.03 -7.08
C GLU A 22 15.04 18.22 -7.95
N ASP A 23 15.49 17.78 -9.12
CA ASP A 23 14.66 17.06 -10.11
C ASP A 23 15.08 15.59 -10.21
N TYR A 24 14.54 14.78 -9.31
CA TYR A 24 14.81 13.34 -9.28
C TYR A 24 13.56 12.52 -8.96
N LYS A 25 13.61 11.24 -9.30
CA LYS A 25 12.59 10.27 -8.96
C LYS A 25 13.24 9.00 -8.40
N PHE A 26 12.83 8.59 -7.22
CA PHE A 26 13.30 7.34 -6.65
C PHE A 26 12.74 6.12 -7.37
N ILE A 27 13.60 5.15 -7.57
CA ILE A 27 13.24 3.80 -8.03
C ILE A 27 13.82 2.82 -7.01
N THR A 28 12.97 2.00 -6.41
CA THR A 28 13.38 1.05 -5.35
C THR A 28 12.84 -0.34 -5.63
N TRP A 29 13.50 -1.37 -5.10
CA TRP A 29 12.98 -2.73 -5.15
C TRP A 29 12.00 -2.98 -4.00
N GLY A 30 10.77 -2.45 -4.12
CA GLY A 30 9.75 -2.45 -3.08
C GLY A 30 9.59 -1.08 -2.43
N GLY A 31 8.86 -1.01 -1.32
CA GLY A 31 8.51 0.25 -0.67
C GLY A 31 9.18 0.51 0.67
N SER A 32 10.05 -0.39 1.13
CA SER A 32 10.67 -0.27 2.47
C SER A 32 11.80 0.76 2.53
N ASP A 33 12.58 0.87 1.47
CA ASP A 33 13.84 1.64 1.45
C ASP A 33 13.62 3.12 1.75
N LEU A 34 12.60 3.74 1.11
CA LEU A 34 12.25 5.13 1.37
C LEU A 34 11.72 5.36 2.79
N THR A 35 10.98 4.40 3.32
CA THR A 35 10.49 4.47 4.71
C THR A 35 11.66 4.41 5.69
N GLU A 36 12.59 3.47 5.50
CA GLU A 36 13.78 3.33 6.36
C GLU A 36 14.71 4.54 6.21
N PHE A 37 14.87 5.07 5.00
CA PHE A 37 15.66 6.27 4.78
C PHE A 37 15.08 7.45 5.58
N GLN A 38 13.77 7.69 5.50
CA GLN A 38 13.11 8.77 6.24
C GLN A 38 13.13 8.54 7.77
N ARG A 39 13.06 7.29 8.24
CA ARG A 39 13.26 6.96 9.66
C ARG A 39 14.65 7.31 10.14
N ASN A 40 15.66 6.98 9.34
CA ASN A 40 17.05 7.32 9.64
C ASN A 40 17.28 8.83 9.62
N MET A 41 16.73 9.56 8.64
CA MET A 41 16.77 11.02 8.62
C MET A 41 16.22 11.59 9.94
N LYS A 42 15.03 11.15 10.35
CA LYS A 42 14.41 11.58 11.62
C LYS A 42 15.27 11.24 12.83
N TYR A 43 15.84 10.04 12.88
CA TYR A 43 16.68 9.59 14.00
C TYR A 43 17.96 10.40 14.14
N PHE A 44 18.60 10.75 13.02
CA PHE A 44 19.86 11.51 13.00
C PHE A 44 19.66 13.03 12.89
N GLY A 45 18.41 13.52 12.88
CA GLY A 45 18.11 14.96 12.84
C GLY A 45 18.32 15.61 11.47
N VAL A 46 18.31 14.83 10.38
CA VAL A 46 18.33 15.36 9.01
C VAL A 46 16.92 15.83 8.66
N GLU A 47 16.81 17.08 8.18
CA GLU A 47 15.53 17.63 7.78
C GLU A 47 14.98 16.95 6.53
N ASN A 48 13.69 16.60 6.56
CA ASN A 48 13.03 15.92 5.45
C ASN A 48 12.38 16.94 4.50
N HIS A 49 13.08 17.28 3.45
CA HIS A 49 12.63 18.20 2.39
C HIS A 49 11.90 17.50 1.24
N PHE A 50 11.61 16.20 1.33
CA PHE A 50 10.88 15.52 0.27
C PHE A 50 9.51 16.13 0.03
N PRO A 51 9.05 16.17 -1.23
CA PRO A 51 7.72 16.70 -1.56
C PRO A 51 6.62 15.89 -0.86
N PHE A 52 5.45 16.50 -0.73
CA PHE A 52 4.27 15.80 -0.24
C PHE A 52 3.13 15.93 -1.27
N PRO A 53 2.57 14.80 -1.77
CA PRO A 53 2.99 13.42 -1.50
C PRO A 53 4.32 13.05 -2.20
N LEU A 54 5.13 12.23 -1.56
CA LEU A 54 6.32 11.64 -2.19
C LEU A 54 5.90 10.49 -3.09
N THR A 55 6.12 10.64 -4.40
CA THR A 55 5.88 9.57 -5.38
C THR A 55 7.20 8.96 -5.83
N TYR A 56 7.18 7.66 -6.12
CA TYR A 56 8.33 6.88 -6.54
C TYR A 56 7.90 5.69 -7.39
N TYR A 57 8.85 4.99 -7.99
CA TYR A 57 8.61 3.75 -8.69
C TYR A 57 9.04 2.56 -7.85
N ASP A 58 8.06 1.74 -7.43
CA ASP A 58 8.28 0.42 -6.85
C ASP A 58 8.56 -0.56 -8.00
N LEU A 59 9.86 -0.77 -8.31
CA LEU A 59 10.29 -1.59 -9.44
C LEU A 59 9.86 -3.05 -9.28
N GLN A 60 9.78 -3.57 -8.08
CA GLN A 60 9.24 -4.91 -7.81
C GLN A 60 7.77 -5.03 -8.28
N LYS A 61 6.99 -3.96 -8.11
CA LYS A 61 5.60 -3.88 -8.61
C LYS A 61 5.58 -3.78 -10.13
N LEU A 62 6.44 -2.97 -10.73
CA LEU A 62 6.53 -2.80 -12.18
C LEU A 62 7.02 -4.09 -12.85
N TYR A 63 8.05 -4.73 -12.30
CA TYR A 63 8.53 -6.05 -12.73
C TYR A 63 7.40 -7.08 -12.82
N SER A 64 6.60 -7.19 -11.75
CA SER A 64 5.45 -8.10 -11.75
C SER A 64 4.44 -7.80 -12.87
N LYS A 65 4.29 -6.54 -13.27
CA LYS A 65 3.37 -6.15 -14.35
C LYS A 65 3.91 -6.46 -15.74
N VAL A 66 5.21 -6.33 -15.94
CA VAL A 66 5.85 -6.55 -17.25
C VAL A 66 6.16 -8.03 -17.47
N TYR A 67 6.73 -8.69 -16.47
CA TYR A 67 7.32 -10.04 -16.64
C TYR A 67 6.52 -11.15 -15.95
N SER A 68 5.41 -10.84 -15.22
CA SER A 68 4.64 -11.83 -14.46
C SER A 68 3.13 -11.53 -14.49
N ASP A 69 2.40 -11.96 -13.46
CA ASP A 69 0.93 -11.87 -13.35
C ASP A 69 0.40 -10.50 -12.86
N GLY A 70 1.27 -9.53 -12.64
CA GLY A 70 0.94 -8.22 -12.08
C GLY A 70 0.54 -8.22 -10.60
N LYS A 71 0.67 -9.35 -9.90
CA LYS A 71 0.26 -9.53 -8.51
C LYS A 71 1.35 -10.09 -7.61
N THR A 72 2.07 -11.10 -8.10
CA THR A 72 3.14 -11.78 -7.34
C THR A 72 4.36 -10.88 -7.26
N ARG A 73 4.89 -10.70 -6.07
CA ARG A 73 6.12 -9.95 -5.83
C ARG A 73 7.31 -10.92 -5.82
N ARG A 74 8.23 -10.74 -6.76
CA ARG A 74 9.47 -11.50 -6.82
C ARG A 74 10.52 -10.85 -5.92
N SER A 75 11.38 -11.65 -5.28
CA SER A 75 12.61 -11.09 -4.68
C SER A 75 13.55 -10.58 -5.77
N LEU A 76 14.47 -9.69 -5.44
CA LEU A 76 15.45 -9.17 -6.39
C LEU A 76 16.27 -10.31 -7.01
N LYS A 77 16.71 -11.26 -6.20
CA LYS A 77 17.43 -12.46 -6.64
C LYS A 77 16.67 -13.24 -7.71
N ILE A 78 15.41 -13.59 -7.45
CA ILE A 78 14.57 -14.32 -8.41
C ILE A 78 14.40 -13.53 -9.72
N ALA A 79 14.23 -12.21 -9.63
CA ALA A 79 14.07 -11.38 -10.82
C ALA A 79 15.34 -11.34 -11.68
N ILE A 80 16.52 -11.34 -11.05
CA ILE A 80 17.83 -11.41 -11.73
C ILE A 80 17.99 -12.74 -12.43
N GLU A 81 17.68 -13.85 -11.73
CA GLU A 81 17.72 -15.22 -12.28
C GLU A 81 16.74 -15.36 -13.47
N GLU A 82 15.49 -14.89 -13.32
CA GLU A 82 14.46 -14.96 -14.39
C GLU A 82 14.87 -14.14 -15.64
N LEU A 83 15.63 -13.06 -15.49
CA LEU A 83 16.14 -12.24 -16.60
C LEU A 83 17.48 -12.75 -17.17
N GLY A 84 18.08 -13.78 -16.58
CA GLY A 84 19.34 -14.36 -17.02
C GLY A 84 20.54 -13.42 -16.82
N PHE A 85 20.50 -12.49 -15.88
CA PHE A 85 21.65 -11.66 -15.56
C PHE A 85 22.70 -12.49 -14.82
N LEU A 86 23.97 -12.31 -15.18
CA LEU A 86 25.07 -12.95 -14.46
C LEU A 86 25.14 -12.39 -13.03
N GLU A 87 25.25 -13.30 -12.07
CA GLU A 87 25.52 -12.99 -10.70
C GLU A 87 27.00 -12.70 -10.50
N ASP A 88 27.42 -11.47 -10.80
CA ASP A 88 28.81 -11.02 -10.75
C ASP A 88 29.19 -10.32 -9.43
N ALA A 89 28.26 -10.27 -8.47
CA ALA A 89 28.48 -9.62 -7.19
C ALA A 89 27.71 -10.33 -6.04
N GLU A 90 28.27 -10.25 -4.84
CA GLU A 90 27.61 -10.80 -3.63
C GLU A 90 26.27 -10.12 -3.33
N TYR A 91 25.22 -10.91 -3.12
CA TYR A 91 23.92 -10.42 -2.65
C TYR A 91 24.03 -9.88 -1.21
N HIS A 92 23.08 -9.01 -0.85
CA HIS A 92 22.96 -8.37 0.47
C HIS A 92 23.97 -7.23 0.74
N SER A 93 24.63 -6.73 -0.29
CA SER A 93 25.27 -5.43 -0.24
C SER A 93 24.31 -4.38 -0.82
N ALA A 94 24.04 -3.30 -0.09
CA ALA A 94 23.12 -2.25 -0.54
C ALA A 94 23.50 -1.67 -1.91
N ILE A 95 24.81 -1.58 -2.21
CA ILE A 95 25.28 -1.09 -3.50
C ILE A 95 25.00 -2.09 -4.63
N ASN A 96 25.19 -3.37 -4.38
CA ASN A 96 24.91 -4.42 -5.37
C ASN A 96 23.43 -4.53 -5.65
N ASP A 97 22.58 -4.47 -4.61
CA ASP A 97 21.12 -4.45 -4.75
C ASP A 97 20.67 -3.23 -5.57
N ALA A 98 21.30 -2.05 -5.38
CA ALA A 98 21.03 -0.87 -6.19
C ALA A 98 21.47 -1.04 -7.66
N ILE A 99 22.64 -1.64 -7.90
CA ILE A 99 23.16 -1.93 -9.26
C ILE A 99 22.22 -2.90 -9.99
N TYR A 100 21.81 -3.99 -9.34
CA TYR A 100 20.89 -4.96 -9.95
C TYR A 100 19.50 -4.34 -10.19
N THR A 101 19.01 -3.51 -9.28
CA THR A 101 17.78 -2.76 -9.46
C THR A 101 17.88 -1.85 -10.69
N ALA A 102 18.99 -1.13 -10.86
CA ALA A 102 19.24 -0.30 -12.03
C ALA A 102 19.33 -1.12 -13.34
N ARG A 103 19.99 -2.27 -13.31
CA ARG A 103 20.07 -3.18 -14.48
C ARG A 103 18.68 -3.67 -14.91
N ILE A 104 17.82 -4.08 -13.96
CA ILE A 104 16.44 -4.48 -14.26
C ILE A 104 15.67 -3.30 -14.86
N PHE A 105 15.78 -2.12 -14.28
CA PHE A 105 15.12 -0.92 -14.79
C PHE A 105 15.55 -0.57 -16.22
N SER A 106 16.84 -0.60 -16.51
CA SER A 106 17.39 -0.30 -17.84
C SER A 106 16.95 -1.29 -18.92
N ASN A 107 16.56 -2.52 -18.54
CA ASN A 107 16.07 -3.54 -19.47
C ASN A 107 14.54 -3.62 -19.55
N MET A 108 13.83 -2.74 -18.82
CA MET A 108 12.37 -2.73 -18.78
C MET A 108 11.80 -1.75 -19.81
N ASP A 109 10.73 -2.15 -20.51
CA ASP A 109 9.88 -1.20 -21.23
C ASP A 109 9.13 -0.33 -20.21
N PHE A 110 9.81 0.74 -19.78
CA PHE A 110 9.32 1.63 -18.74
C PHE A 110 8.10 2.44 -19.18
N ASP A 111 8.01 2.83 -20.44
CA ASP A 111 6.91 3.65 -20.96
C ASP A 111 5.56 2.96 -20.77
N SER A 112 5.51 1.64 -20.95
CA SER A 112 4.30 0.85 -20.74
C SER A 112 3.79 0.84 -19.30
N VAL A 113 4.66 1.13 -18.31
CA VAL A 113 4.37 1.04 -16.88
C VAL A 113 4.61 2.34 -16.10
N SER A 114 5.10 3.39 -16.75
CA SER A 114 5.39 4.71 -16.15
C SER A 114 4.21 5.34 -15.42
N ILE A 115 2.98 5.04 -15.84
CA ILE A 115 1.75 5.50 -15.19
C ILE A 115 1.53 4.89 -13.79
N TYR A 116 2.24 3.82 -13.42
CA TYR A 116 2.01 3.08 -12.17
C TYR A 116 2.91 3.54 -11.02
N GLU A 117 3.05 4.82 -10.83
CA GLU A 117 3.74 5.36 -9.66
C GLU A 117 3.21 4.78 -8.35
N SER A 118 4.05 4.72 -7.37
CA SER A 118 3.73 4.40 -5.99
C SER A 118 3.78 5.67 -5.15
N ILE A 119 3.06 5.67 -4.03
CA ILE A 119 3.06 6.77 -3.07
C ILE A 119 3.73 6.25 -1.82
N ASP A 120 4.76 6.94 -1.37
CA ASP A 120 5.30 6.72 -0.05
C ASP A 120 4.30 7.17 1.02
N THR A 121 4.20 6.41 2.09
CA THR A 121 3.24 6.67 3.18
C THR A 121 3.94 6.75 4.54
N TYR A 122 5.22 7.06 4.57
CA TYR A 122 5.92 7.41 5.81
C TYR A 122 5.30 8.66 6.42
N ARG A 123 5.16 9.72 5.61
CA ARG A 123 4.31 10.86 5.95
C ARG A 123 2.90 10.63 5.41
N ILE A 124 1.91 10.82 6.25
CA ILE A 124 0.49 10.72 5.89
C ILE A 124 -0.15 12.11 5.88
N PRO A 125 -1.28 12.31 5.16
CA PRO A 125 -2.00 13.56 5.21
C PRO A 125 -2.37 13.96 6.64
N SER A 126 -2.09 15.20 7.04
CA SER A 126 -2.44 15.73 8.35
C SER A 126 -3.88 16.26 8.42
N SER A 127 -4.42 16.63 7.29
CA SER A 127 -5.74 17.25 7.15
C SER A 127 -6.51 16.71 5.93
N ARG A 128 -7.81 17.03 5.86
CA ARG A 128 -8.67 16.69 4.72
C ARG A 128 -8.20 17.32 3.41
N LYS A 129 -7.54 18.47 3.45
CA LYS A 129 -7.05 19.17 2.25
C LYS A 129 -5.84 18.47 1.64
N GLU A 130 -5.12 17.72 2.44
CA GLU A 130 -3.92 16.98 2.02
C GLU A 130 -4.22 15.53 1.61
N GLU A 131 -5.47 15.07 1.74
CA GLU A 131 -5.84 13.72 1.34
C GLU A 131 -5.51 13.47 -0.13
N ILE A 132 -4.93 12.31 -0.39
CA ILE A 132 -4.32 12.03 -1.69
C ILE A 132 -5.29 11.25 -2.55
N TYR A 133 -5.53 11.76 -3.76
CA TYR A 133 -6.30 11.11 -4.81
C TYR A 133 -5.41 10.98 -6.05
N MET A 134 -5.07 9.75 -6.43
CA MET A 134 -4.32 9.47 -7.65
C MET A 134 -5.12 8.60 -8.60
N ASN A 135 -5.29 9.09 -9.82
CA ASN A 135 -5.95 8.35 -10.89
C ASN A 135 -4.89 7.76 -11.85
N PHE A 136 -4.79 6.43 -11.88
CA PHE A 136 -3.87 5.67 -12.72
C PHE A 136 -4.53 5.16 -14.02
N LYS A 137 -5.54 5.82 -14.53
CA LYS A 137 -6.38 5.42 -15.68
C LYS A 137 -7.14 4.09 -15.47
N THR A 138 -6.49 3.04 -14.96
CA THR A 138 -7.07 1.72 -14.72
C THR A 138 -7.60 1.52 -13.31
N TYR A 139 -7.27 2.41 -12.38
CA TYR A 139 -7.77 2.44 -11.00
C TYR A 139 -7.49 3.79 -10.35
N GLU A 140 -8.22 4.09 -9.28
CA GLU A 140 -7.96 5.21 -8.39
C GLU A 140 -7.39 4.70 -7.06
N LYS A 141 -6.40 5.41 -6.52
CA LYS A 141 -5.90 5.23 -5.16
C LYS A 141 -6.21 6.48 -4.34
N TYR A 142 -6.78 6.27 -3.15
CA TYR A 142 -7.04 7.31 -2.17
C TYR A 142 -6.30 6.98 -0.88
N ILE A 143 -5.72 8.00 -0.23
CA ILE A 143 -5.10 7.91 1.08
C ILE A 143 -5.70 9.00 1.96
N SER A 144 -6.31 8.59 3.07
CA SER A 144 -6.95 9.49 4.02
C SER A 144 -5.93 10.20 4.92
N LYS A 145 -6.40 11.23 5.59
CA LYS A 145 -5.70 11.81 6.75
C LYS A 145 -5.54 10.80 7.89
N GLY A 146 -4.70 11.14 8.87
CA GLY A 146 -4.53 10.40 10.10
C GLY A 146 -5.73 10.46 11.06
N PHE A 147 -5.98 9.36 11.77
CA PHE A 147 -7.01 9.22 12.82
C PHE A 147 -6.38 8.64 14.09
N LYS A 148 -6.92 9.02 15.26
CA LYS A 148 -6.43 8.52 16.56
C LYS A 148 -6.71 7.03 16.79
N THR A 149 -7.76 6.47 16.19
CA THR A 149 -8.14 5.07 16.36
C THR A 149 -8.44 4.41 15.02
N ARG A 150 -8.23 3.09 14.98
CA ARG A 150 -8.50 2.26 13.81
C ARG A 150 -9.96 2.31 13.37
N ASP A 151 -10.88 2.34 14.35
CA ASP A 151 -12.32 2.35 14.06
C ASP A 151 -12.74 3.69 13.43
N LYS A 152 -12.21 4.83 13.91
CA LYS A 152 -12.46 6.13 13.31
C LYS A 152 -11.96 6.22 11.86
N ALA A 153 -10.83 5.62 11.54
CA ALA A 153 -10.37 5.49 10.17
C ALA A 153 -11.35 4.60 9.36
N ALA A 154 -11.58 3.37 9.84
CA ALA A 154 -12.42 2.41 9.13
C ALA A 154 -13.86 2.90 8.86
N GLU A 155 -14.38 3.81 9.68
CA GLU A 155 -15.75 4.37 9.58
C GLU A 155 -15.80 5.72 8.86
N ASP A 156 -14.66 6.22 8.40
CA ASP A 156 -14.62 7.52 7.75
C ASP A 156 -15.52 7.58 6.52
N ARG A 157 -16.38 8.62 6.50
CA ARG A 157 -17.38 8.78 5.43
C ARG A 157 -16.74 9.03 4.07
N ILE A 158 -15.65 9.79 4.02
CA ILE A 158 -14.96 10.14 2.76
C ILE A 158 -14.26 8.90 2.21
N ALA A 159 -13.54 8.15 3.05
CA ALA A 159 -12.92 6.89 2.64
C ALA A 159 -13.95 5.88 2.12
N ARG A 160 -15.17 5.89 2.68
CA ARG A 160 -16.26 4.99 2.29
C ARG A 160 -17.11 5.48 1.13
N SER A 161 -17.05 6.75 0.77
CA SER A 161 -17.75 7.33 -0.37
C SER A 161 -16.86 7.23 -1.61
N CYS A 162 -17.45 6.91 -2.77
CA CYS A 162 -16.72 6.82 -4.02
C CYS A 162 -17.47 7.56 -5.12
N SER A 163 -16.73 8.39 -5.85
CA SER A 163 -17.12 8.90 -7.15
C SER A 163 -16.42 8.11 -8.25
N CYS A 164 -17.01 8.04 -9.41
CA CYS A 164 -16.39 7.42 -10.58
C CYS A 164 -15.10 8.17 -10.92
N TYR A 165 -13.97 7.48 -11.00
CA TYR A 165 -12.70 8.15 -11.32
C TYR A 165 -12.59 8.57 -12.80
N ILE A 166 -13.54 8.15 -13.65
CA ILE A 166 -13.63 8.49 -15.07
C ILE A 166 -14.45 9.77 -15.24
N CYS A 167 -15.76 9.76 -14.90
CA CYS A 167 -16.66 10.89 -15.09
C CYS A 167 -16.88 11.78 -13.85
N LYS A 168 -16.29 11.41 -12.70
CA LYS A 168 -16.40 12.10 -11.39
C LYS A 168 -17.80 12.08 -10.77
N SER A 169 -18.79 11.49 -11.41
CA SER A 169 -20.15 11.36 -10.88
C SER A 169 -20.21 10.52 -9.61
N PRO A 170 -21.06 10.86 -8.63
CA PRO A 170 -21.30 10.05 -7.46
C PRO A 170 -21.79 8.65 -7.85
N MET A 171 -21.28 7.62 -7.19
CA MET A 171 -21.68 6.23 -7.48
C MET A 171 -22.65 5.68 -6.44
N LYS A 172 -23.61 4.89 -6.90
CA LYS A 172 -24.51 4.11 -6.06
C LYS A 172 -23.79 2.90 -5.49
N ARG A 173 -23.97 2.61 -4.20
CA ARG A 173 -23.36 1.45 -3.54
C ARG A 173 -24.24 0.21 -3.69
N ARG A 174 -23.78 -0.77 -4.48
CA ARG A 174 -24.46 -2.06 -4.68
C ARG A 174 -24.20 -3.02 -3.51
N ILE A 175 -22.96 -3.08 -2.99
CA ILE A 175 -22.59 -3.89 -1.83
C ILE A 175 -21.99 -2.96 -0.78
N LYS A 176 -22.52 -3.00 0.45
CA LYS A 176 -22.00 -2.21 1.57
C LYS A 176 -20.60 -2.70 1.95
N TRP A 177 -19.76 -1.77 2.45
CA TRP A 177 -18.44 -2.11 2.97
C TRP A 177 -18.53 -3.19 4.05
N PHE A 178 -17.76 -4.26 3.90
CA PHE A 178 -17.61 -5.31 4.88
C PHE A 178 -16.13 -5.64 5.08
N ALA A 179 -15.77 -5.95 6.33
CA ALA A 179 -14.42 -6.37 6.67
C ALA A 179 -14.26 -7.88 6.48
N THR A 180 -13.05 -8.28 6.05
CA THR A 180 -12.63 -9.68 6.02
C THR A 180 -11.70 -9.99 7.20
N SER A 181 -11.47 -11.28 7.46
CA SER A 181 -10.51 -11.75 8.48
C SER A 181 -9.08 -11.21 8.26
N SER A 182 -8.68 -10.95 7.00
CA SER A 182 -7.42 -10.33 6.64
C SER A 182 -7.37 -8.80 6.83
N LYS A 183 -8.31 -8.22 7.57
CA LYS A 183 -8.42 -6.78 7.87
C LYS A 183 -8.53 -5.88 6.62
N ASN A 184 -8.94 -6.43 5.48
CA ASN A 184 -9.33 -5.66 4.31
C ASN A 184 -10.84 -5.42 4.31
N TYR A 185 -11.26 -4.29 3.75
CA TYR A 185 -12.66 -3.97 3.51
C TYR A 185 -12.94 -4.04 2.02
N TYR A 186 -14.11 -4.54 1.65
CA TYR A 186 -14.56 -4.62 0.26
C TYR A 186 -15.95 -4.02 0.10
N SER A 187 -16.19 -3.42 -1.06
CA SER A 187 -17.47 -2.85 -1.46
C SER A 187 -17.61 -2.93 -2.99
N VAL A 188 -18.83 -2.79 -3.49
CA VAL A 188 -19.12 -2.65 -4.92
C VAL A 188 -19.97 -1.42 -5.13
N PHE A 189 -19.62 -0.66 -6.15
CA PHE A 189 -20.30 0.56 -6.56
C PHE A 189 -20.74 0.46 -8.02
N VAL A 190 -21.73 1.24 -8.39
CA VAL A 190 -22.25 1.35 -9.75
C VAL A 190 -22.22 2.81 -10.18
N CYS A 191 -21.58 3.09 -11.30
CA CYS A 191 -21.70 4.33 -12.04
C CYS A 191 -22.72 4.12 -13.15
N ASP A 192 -23.65 5.02 -13.32
CA ASP A 192 -24.71 4.90 -14.35
C ASP A 192 -24.12 4.90 -15.77
N GLU A 193 -22.97 5.58 -16.00
CA GLU A 193 -22.28 5.63 -17.30
C GLU A 193 -21.20 4.55 -17.48
N HIS A 194 -20.45 4.25 -16.42
CA HIS A 194 -19.23 3.42 -16.51
C HIS A 194 -19.37 2.06 -15.84
N GLY A 195 -20.57 1.70 -15.36
CA GLY A 195 -20.87 0.37 -14.85
C GLY A 195 -20.25 0.08 -13.47
N LEU A 196 -19.68 -1.09 -13.31
CA LEU A 196 -19.33 -1.68 -12.01
C LEU A 196 -17.91 -1.35 -11.56
N PHE A 197 -17.78 -1.01 -10.28
CA PHE A 197 -16.50 -0.75 -9.62
C PHE A 197 -16.38 -1.55 -8.32
N LYS A 198 -15.22 -2.17 -8.10
CA LYS A 198 -14.86 -2.78 -6.83
C LYS A 198 -13.98 -1.83 -6.01
N GLY A 199 -14.39 -1.60 -4.77
CA GLY A 199 -13.59 -0.91 -3.77
C GLY A 199 -12.89 -1.91 -2.85
N ARG A 200 -11.59 -1.71 -2.62
CA ARG A 200 -10.83 -2.36 -1.54
C ARG A 200 -10.21 -1.29 -0.68
N MET A 201 -10.40 -1.36 0.63
CA MET A 201 -9.83 -0.45 1.59
C MET A 201 -9.08 -1.23 2.66
N LYS A 202 -7.96 -0.71 3.10
CA LYS A 202 -7.15 -1.26 4.21
C LYS A 202 -6.79 -0.12 5.15
N VAL A 203 -7.09 -0.30 6.44
CA VAL A 203 -6.60 0.59 7.49
C VAL A 203 -5.18 0.21 7.82
N LYS A 204 -4.27 1.16 7.72
CA LYS A 204 -2.86 1.06 8.08
C LYS A 204 -2.57 1.92 9.31
N GLN A 205 -1.43 1.70 9.92
CA GLN A 205 -0.88 2.54 10.98
C GLN A 205 0.41 3.18 10.48
N SER A 206 0.57 4.46 10.75
CA SER A 206 1.78 5.23 10.46
C SER A 206 2.82 5.07 11.58
N ASP A 207 4.02 5.53 11.35
CA ASP A 207 5.12 5.44 12.32
C ASP A 207 4.87 6.22 13.61
N ASP A 208 4.09 7.29 13.55
CA ASP A 208 3.65 8.10 14.70
C ASP A 208 2.37 7.58 15.37
N GLY A 209 1.95 6.35 15.02
CA GLY A 209 0.86 5.64 15.66
C GLY A 209 -0.54 6.01 15.20
N GLN A 210 -0.70 6.93 14.25
CA GLN A 210 -2.00 7.28 13.69
C GLN A 210 -2.48 6.21 12.70
N TYR A 211 -3.79 6.11 12.52
CA TYR A 211 -4.41 5.19 11.56
C TYR A 211 -4.88 5.95 10.34
N TYR A 212 -4.72 5.36 9.16
CA TYR A 212 -5.17 5.94 7.90
C TYR A 212 -5.66 4.88 6.94
N ASP A 213 -6.53 5.29 6.01
CA ASP A 213 -7.10 4.41 5.01
C ASP A 213 -6.33 4.50 3.70
N VAL A 214 -6.07 3.34 3.13
CA VAL A 214 -5.66 3.22 1.72
C VAL A 214 -6.78 2.52 0.98
N ARG A 215 -7.49 3.27 0.12
CA ARG A 215 -8.56 2.74 -0.74
C ARG A 215 -8.07 2.63 -2.18
N ILE A 216 -8.41 1.53 -2.81
CA ILE A 216 -8.26 1.32 -4.26
C ILE A 216 -9.64 1.09 -4.83
N LEU A 217 -10.00 1.89 -5.83
CA LEU A 217 -11.20 1.76 -6.61
C LEU A 217 -10.81 1.31 -8.02
N LYS A 218 -11.41 0.22 -8.51
CA LYS A 218 -11.07 -0.36 -9.81
C LYS A 218 -12.33 -0.79 -10.53
N HIS A 219 -12.41 -0.53 -11.83
CA HIS A 219 -13.46 -1.08 -12.69
C HIS A 219 -13.49 -2.62 -12.59
N THR A 220 -14.67 -3.22 -12.68
CA THR A 220 -14.89 -4.65 -12.60
C THR A 220 -16.12 -5.06 -13.43
N ASP A 221 -16.25 -6.36 -13.63
CA ASP A 221 -17.39 -7.01 -14.28
C ASP A 221 -18.24 -7.78 -13.25
N GLU A 222 -19.31 -8.42 -13.70
CA GLU A 222 -20.15 -9.26 -12.84
C GLU A 222 -19.38 -10.45 -12.25
N ALA A 223 -18.41 -11.02 -12.97
CA ALA A 223 -17.58 -12.08 -12.43
C ALA A 223 -16.74 -11.60 -11.23
N GLY A 224 -16.20 -10.37 -11.32
CA GLY A 224 -15.51 -9.74 -10.20
C GLY A 224 -16.44 -9.40 -9.03
N VAL A 225 -17.68 -9.01 -9.29
CA VAL A 225 -18.71 -8.79 -8.25
C VAL A 225 -19.03 -10.12 -7.56
N ASN A 226 -19.23 -11.19 -8.30
CA ASN A 226 -19.52 -12.52 -7.74
C ASN A 226 -18.40 -13.00 -6.79
N LYS A 227 -17.12 -12.76 -7.13
CA LYS A 227 -15.98 -13.02 -6.25
C LYS A 227 -16.06 -12.23 -4.93
N ILE A 228 -16.62 -11.02 -4.94
CA ILE A 228 -16.81 -10.21 -3.72
C ILE A 228 -18.00 -10.75 -2.91
N ILE A 229 -19.08 -11.17 -3.56
CA ILE A 229 -20.25 -11.81 -2.90
C ILE A 229 -19.80 -13.09 -2.20
N ASP A 230 -19.00 -13.93 -2.84
CA ASP A 230 -18.48 -15.16 -2.26
C ASP A 230 -17.58 -14.89 -1.04
N LYS A 231 -16.72 -13.86 -1.12
CA LYS A 231 -15.96 -13.41 0.05
C LYS A 231 -16.89 -12.99 1.19
N GLN A 232 -17.96 -12.25 0.90
CA GLN A 232 -18.89 -11.79 1.90
C GLN A 232 -19.62 -12.97 2.56
N LYS A 233 -20.04 -13.98 1.79
CA LYS A 233 -20.66 -15.20 2.30
C LYS A 233 -19.71 -15.94 3.24
N LYS A 234 -18.47 -16.22 2.79
CA LYS A 234 -17.44 -16.89 3.59
C LYS A 234 -17.17 -16.18 4.93
N GLU A 235 -17.10 -14.85 4.92
CA GLU A 235 -16.88 -14.08 6.14
C GLU A 235 -18.09 -14.10 7.09
N ARG A 236 -19.32 -14.12 6.57
CA ARG A 236 -20.53 -14.30 7.38
C ARG A 236 -20.56 -15.67 8.06
N GLU A 237 -20.25 -16.72 7.33
CA GLU A 237 -20.16 -18.10 7.85
C GLU A 237 -19.07 -18.23 8.91
N HIS A 238 -17.87 -17.68 8.64
CA HIS A 238 -16.75 -17.66 9.60
C HIS A 238 -17.16 -16.97 10.92
N ARG A 239 -17.77 -15.77 10.84
CA ARG A 239 -18.26 -15.05 12.04
C ARG A 239 -19.34 -15.80 12.78
N ARG A 240 -20.26 -16.46 12.06
CA ARG A 240 -21.32 -17.30 12.67
C ARG A 240 -20.69 -18.46 13.43
N ARG A 241 -19.75 -19.18 12.82
CA ARG A 241 -19.03 -20.29 13.46
C ARG A 241 -18.30 -19.84 14.71
N LYS A 242 -17.53 -18.76 14.62
CA LYS A 242 -16.80 -18.21 15.77
C LYS A 242 -17.72 -17.84 16.94
N ARG A 243 -18.89 -17.23 16.66
CA ARG A 243 -19.88 -16.90 17.70
C ARG A 243 -20.46 -18.17 18.37
N MET A 244 -20.72 -19.20 17.59
CA MET A 244 -21.20 -20.47 18.12
C MET A 244 -20.16 -21.16 19.01
N GLU A 245 -18.90 -21.17 18.61
CA GLU A 245 -17.79 -21.72 19.40
C GLU A 245 -17.60 -20.93 20.71
N GLU A 246 -17.64 -19.61 20.64
CA GLU A 246 -17.54 -18.75 21.82
C GLU A 246 -18.75 -18.97 22.79
N HIS A 247 -19.92 -19.11 22.25
CA HIS A 247 -21.11 -19.41 23.05
C HIS A 247 -21.00 -20.77 23.75
N LYS A 248 -20.57 -21.83 23.05
CA LYS A 248 -20.32 -23.16 23.64
C LYS A 248 -19.32 -23.08 24.79
N ARG A 249 -18.17 -22.40 24.58
CA ARG A 249 -17.15 -22.22 25.65
C ARG A 249 -17.72 -21.51 26.87
N LYS A 250 -18.56 -20.49 26.69
CA LYS A 250 -19.19 -19.76 27.79
C LYS A 250 -20.18 -20.63 28.56
N VAL A 251 -20.93 -21.50 27.87
CA VAL A 251 -21.86 -22.45 28.52
C VAL A 251 -21.09 -23.52 29.29
N GLU A 252 -20.06 -24.10 28.70
CA GLU A 252 -19.21 -25.11 29.38
C GLU A 252 -18.54 -24.54 30.63
N ALA A 253 -18.00 -23.31 30.55
CA ALA A 253 -17.39 -22.62 31.69
C ALA A 253 -18.41 -22.36 32.83
N ARG A 254 -19.65 -21.99 32.48
CA ARG A 254 -20.71 -21.81 33.51
C ARG A 254 -21.10 -23.13 34.18
N ASN A 255 -21.17 -24.21 33.41
CA ASN A 255 -21.53 -25.54 33.96
C ASN A 255 -20.40 -26.13 34.83
N SER A 256 -19.15 -25.78 34.59
CA SER A 256 -18.02 -26.21 35.42
C SER A 256 -17.87 -25.41 36.73
N CYS A 257 -18.36 -24.18 36.80
CA CYS A 257 -18.39 -23.38 38.02
C CYS A 257 -19.52 -23.72 38.97
N ASN A 258 -20.56 -24.44 38.48
CA ASN A 258 -21.75 -24.85 39.27
C ASN A 258 -21.63 -26.28 39.79
N LYS A 259 -20.49 -26.93 39.66
CA LYS A 259 -20.15 -28.21 40.28
C LYS A 259 -19.08 -27.98 41.36
#